data_b8d777136f3fdce6e8533f9c7dc7ff99
#
_entry.id   b8d777136f3fdce6e8533f9c7dc7ff99
#
_cell.length_a   1.000
_cell.length_b   1.000
_cell.length_c   1.000
_cell.angle_alpha   90.00
_cell.angle_beta   90.00
_cell.angle_gamma   90.00
#
_symmetry.space_group_name_H-M   'P 1'
#
loop_
_entity.id
_entity.type
_entity.pdbx_description
1 polymer ?
#
loop_
_entity_poly.entity_id
_entity_poly.type
_entity_poly.pdbx_seq_one_letter_code
_entity_poly.pdbx_strand_id
1 'polypeptide(L)'
;LKWSPKVKRDARFLCLGVLGLSLVADAGCDWKPRSAPDVVWGLHGIKPGHLYKPRAAAFDGHNQLFLADLTDRIQVFDRDGKYLHGWRTPEFNVDGPSGLTVDRYGRLLVADTHFYRVLVFSESGELLFQIGDGVQGTTPGRFGYPTDVVIDRAGNFYVAEYGDNDRIQVFSPEGKWLRQWGGHGYEPGEFLKPRALAIDERERLYIADSCNHRIQVFDLQGKLLDVWGSRGDQPGQMCFPYDLAIGPNHCLYVCEYGNHRVQKFTLDGQSLAVWGSAGRGPGQLYNPYALAVDSRGAVSIIDSNNHRVQRFRL
;
A
#
# COMPACT_ATOMS: atom_id res chain seq x y z
N LEU A 1 0.48 0.62 -71.72
CA LEU A 1 0.10 1.83 -72.42
C LEU A 1 0.21 3.03 -71.47
N LYS A 2 1.16 3.89 -71.79
CA LYS A 2 1.46 5.21 -71.21
C LYS A 2 0.23 6.14 -71.25
N TRP A 3 0.05 7.00 -70.27
CA TRP A 3 0.03 8.48 -70.42
C TRP A 3 -0.13 9.23 -69.10
N SER A 4 0.80 10.10 -68.81
CA SER A 4 0.85 11.25 -67.94
C SER A 4 0.84 12.47 -68.87
N PRO A 5 0.81 13.72 -68.43
CA PRO A 5 0.33 14.52 -67.26
C PRO A 5 -0.55 15.72 -67.68
N LYS A 6 -1.02 16.55 -66.76
CA LYS A 6 -0.92 18.04 -66.85
C LYS A 6 -1.41 18.77 -65.57
N VAL A 7 -0.54 19.61 -65.13
CA VAL A 7 -0.63 20.69 -64.16
C VAL A 7 -1.60 21.80 -64.65
N LYS A 8 -2.37 22.41 -63.76
CA LYS A 8 -2.68 23.85 -63.79
C LYS A 8 -2.80 24.45 -62.37
N ARG A 9 -2.16 25.57 -62.24
CA ARG A 9 -2.01 26.50 -61.11
C ARG A 9 -3.25 27.41 -60.96
N ASP A 10 -3.32 27.98 -59.73
CA ASP A 10 -3.77 29.29 -59.30
C ASP A 10 -5.25 29.47 -58.92
N ALA A 11 -5.45 29.68 -57.61
CA ALA A 11 -6.14 30.89 -57.13
C ALA A 11 -5.98 31.02 -55.59
N ARG A 12 -5.36 32.16 -55.23
CA ARG A 12 -5.23 32.63 -53.84
C ARG A 12 -6.57 33.04 -53.28
N PHE A 13 -6.88 32.57 -52.08
CA PHE A 13 -7.81 33.26 -51.17
C PHE A 13 -7.15 33.38 -49.80
N LEU A 14 -6.83 34.61 -49.42
CA LEU A 14 -6.48 35.01 -48.07
C LEU A 14 -7.74 34.93 -47.22
N CYS A 15 -7.73 34.08 -46.19
CA CYS A 15 -8.60 34.27 -45.03
C CYS A 15 -7.72 34.41 -43.80
N LEU A 16 -7.71 35.62 -43.24
CA LEU A 16 -7.21 35.89 -41.91
C LEU A 16 -8.12 35.17 -40.91
N GLY A 17 -7.64 34.06 -40.32
CA GLY A 17 -8.21 33.44 -39.15
C GLY A 17 -7.33 33.72 -37.94
N VAL A 18 -7.86 34.47 -37.01
CA VAL A 18 -7.25 34.77 -35.72
C VAL A 18 -7.05 33.43 -34.98
N LEU A 19 -5.83 32.96 -34.90
CA LEU A 19 -5.41 31.85 -34.04
C LEU A 19 -5.36 32.37 -32.59
N GLY A 20 -6.42 32.17 -31.86
CA GLY A 20 -6.36 32.21 -30.41
C GLY A 20 -5.56 31.01 -29.91
N LEU A 21 -4.25 31.21 -29.68
CA LEU A 21 -3.47 30.28 -28.88
C LEU A 21 -3.98 30.36 -27.43
N SER A 22 -4.85 29.45 -27.05
CA SER A 22 -5.02 29.09 -25.65
C SER A 22 -3.75 28.33 -25.24
N LEU A 23 -2.80 29.05 -24.67
CA LEU A 23 -1.77 28.43 -23.82
C LEU A 23 -2.46 27.78 -22.62
N VAL A 24 -2.84 26.50 -22.77
CA VAL A 24 -2.96 25.63 -21.64
C VAL A 24 -1.52 25.47 -21.16
N ALA A 25 -1.17 26.21 -20.12
CA ALA A 25 0.04 25.95 -19.38
C ALA A 25 -0.14 24.55 -18.75
N ASP A 26 0.39 23.54 -19.43
CA ASP A 26 0.75 22.29 -18.79
C ASP A 26 1.77 22.69 -17.70
N ALA A 27 1.27 22.89 -16.50
CA ALA A 27 2.09 22.85 -15.31
C ALA A 27 2.50 21.39 -15.10
N GLY A 28 3.23 20.86 -16.04
CA GLY A 28 4.01 19.65 -15.90
C GLY A 28 5.03 19.96 -14.81
N CYS A 29 4.71 19.57 -13.58
CA CYS A 29 5.73 19.44 -12.55
C CYS A 29 6.78 18.47 -13.09
N ASP A 30 7.83 18.99 -13.66
CA ASP A 30 9.09 18.28 -13.95
C ASP A 30 9.74 17.91 -12.60
N TRP A 31 9.03 17.08 -11.85
CA TRP A 31 9.45 16.63 -10.55
C TRP A 31 10.34 15.40 -10.73
N LYS A 32 11.64 15.63 -10.87
CA LYS A 32 12.62 14.54 -10.77
C LYS A 32 12.63 14.07 -9.31
N PRO A 33 12.28 12.81 -9.04
CA PRO A 33 12.32 12.30 -7.68
C PRO A 33 13.71 12.52 -7.09
N ARG A 34 13.78 13.05 -5.88
CA ARG A 34 15.04 13.13 -5.14
C ARG A 34 15.52 11.69 -4.91
N SER A 35 16.72 11.37 -5.36
CA SER A 35 17.33 10.07 -5.18
C SER A 35 17.69 9.76 -3.72
N ALA A 36 17.72 10.77 -2.87
CA ALA A 36 18.06 10.66 -1.46
C ALA A 36 16.84 10.90 -0.56
N PRO A 37 16.69 10.14 0.55
CA PRO A 37 15.66 10.37 1.54
C PRO A 37 15.87 11.71 2.26
N ASP A 38 14.76 12.35 2.67
CA ASP A 38 14.80 13.54 3.52
C ASP A 38 15.26 13.20 4.94
N VAL A 39 14.86 12.04 5.44
CA VAL A 39 15.16 11.55 6.78
C VAL A 39 15.40 10.04 6.73
N VAL A 40 16.41 9.60 7.47
CA VAL A 40 16.70 8.17 7.72
C VAL A 40 16.85 8.00 9.22
N TRP A 41 16.10 7.08 9.81
CA TRP A 41 16.17 6.79 11.22
C TRP A 41 15.89 5.32 11.51
N GLY A 42 16.19 4.89 12.71
CA GLY A 42 16.08 3.52 13.19
C GLY A 42 17.46 2.95 13.54
N LEU A 43 17.49 2.23 14.62
CA LEU A 43 18.64 1.48 15.09
C LEU A 43 18.22 0.03 15.30
N HIS A 44 19.03 -0.91 14.85
CA HIS A 44 18.79 -2.33 15.10
C HIS A 44 18.74 -2.64 16.59
N GLY A 45 17.67 -3.28 17.05
CA GLY A 45 17.56 -3.73 18.45
C GLY A 45 16.11 -3.84 18.94
N ILE A 46 16.00 -4.20 20.23
CA ILE A 46 14.72 -4.46 20.90
C ILE A 46 14.40 -3.44 21.99
N LYS A 47 15.24 -2.42 22.20
CA LYS A 47 14.93 -1.33 23.14
C LYS A 47 13.87 -0.40 22.56
N PRO A 48 13.13 0.37 23.38
CA PRO A 48 12.25 1.43 22.89
C PRO A 48 12.97 2.32 21.87
N GLY A 49 12.30 2.60 20.74
CA GLY A 49 12.86 3.37 19.62
C GLY A 49 13.82 2.60 18.70
N HIS A 50 14.25 1.39 19.07
CA HIS A 50 15.00 0.50 18.20
C HIS A 50 14.05 -0.39 17.39
N LEU A 51 14.49 -0.85 16.22
CA LEU A 51 13.71 -1.64 15.28
C LEU A 51 14.32 -3.02 15.06
N TYR A 52 13.48 -4.06 15.07
CA TYR A 52 13.92 -5.40 14.73
C TYR A 52 13.05 -5.96 13.58
N LYS A 53 13.56 -5.83 12.35
CA LYS A 53 12.83 -6.20 11.13
C LYS A 53 11.40 -5.65 11.15
N PRO A 54 11.23 -4.32 11.09
CA PRO A 54 9.90 -3.72 11.07
C PRO A 54 9.12 -4.18 9.83
N ARG A 55 7.80 -4.43 9.99
CA ARG A 55 6.97 -5.11 8.98
C ARG A 55 5.75 -4.34 8.55
N ALA A 56 5.18 -3.52 9.41
CA ALA A 56 3.96 -2.79 9.10
C ALA A 56 4.04 -1.37 9.66
N ALA A 57 3.39 -0.43 8.99
CA ALA A 57 3.37 0.96 9.42
C ALA A 57 2.09 1.66 8.97
N ALA A 58 1.59 2.57 9.79
CA ALA A 58 0.48 3.45 9.45
C ALA A 58 0.65 4.81 10.11
N PHE A 59 0.25 5.89 9.44
CA PHE A 59 0.13 7.19 10.05
C PHE A 59 -1.27 7.41 10.61
N ASP A 60 -1.36 8.12 11.73
CA ASP A 60 -2.61 8.66 12.22
C ASP A 60 -2.90 10.07 11.63
N GLY A 61 -4.04 10.65 12.03
CA GLY A 61 -4.42 12.01 11.63
C GLY A 61 -3.50 13.12 12.16
N HIS A 62 -2.65 12.82 13.14
CA HIS A 62 -1.66 13.74 13.73
C HIS A 62 -0.26 13.56 13.13
N ASN A 63 -0.10 12.69 12.13
CA ASN A 63 1.17 12.29 11.53
C ASN A 63 2.12 11.60 12.53
N GLN A 64 1.59 10.86 13.48
CA GLN A 64 2.36 9.92 14.27
C GLN A 64 2.44 8.60 13.51
N LEU A 65 3.62 8.01 13.43
CA LEU A 65 3.86 6.74 12.75
C LEU A 65 3.77 5.58 13.73
N PHE A 66 2.75 4.76 13.58
CA PHE A 66 2.65 3.45 14.22
C PHE A 66 3.45 2.45 13.41
N LEU A 67 4.26 1.65 14.08
CA LEU A 67 5.15 0.69 13.45
C LEU A 67 5.15 -0.62 14.25
N ALA A 68 4.89 -1.74 13.56
CA ALA A 68 5.05 -3.08 14.11
C ALA A 68 6.36 -3.71 13.65
N ASP A 69 7.02 -4.42 14.54
CA ASP A 69 8.23 -5.18 14.22
C ASP A 69 8.09 -6.67 14.55
N LEU A 70 9.07 -7.46 14.16
CA LEU A 70 9.08 -8.92 14.30
C LEU A 70 9.01 -9.41 15.76
N THR A 71 9.07 -8.51 16.74
CA THR A 71 9.00 -8.84 18.18
C THR A 71 7.64 -8.52 18.81
N ASP A 72 6.59 -8.43 18.00
CA ASP A 72 5.20 -8.17 18.41
C ASP A 72 5.04 -6.83 19.16
N ARG A 73 5.97 -5.90 18.93
CA ARG A 73 5.88 -4.55 19.46
C ARG A 73 5.21 -3.64 18.45
N ILE A 74 4.31 -2.84 18.96
CA ILE A 74 3.81 -1.65 18.29
C ILE A 74 4.49 -0.46 18.94
N GLN A 75 5.18 0.34 18.15
CA GLN A 75 5.88 1.53 18.59
C GLN A 75 5.35 2.74 17.84
N VAL A 76 5.21 3.84 18.55
CA VAL A 76 4.72 5.10 18.00
C VAL A 76 5.85 6.11 17.98
N PHE A 77 6.00 6.75 16.84
CA PHE A 77 7.04 7.75 16.59
C PHE A 77 6.39 9.04 16.11
N ASP A 78 7.03 10.17 16.41
CA ASP A 78 6.68 11.38 15.71
C ASP A 78 7.12 11.32 14.23
N ARG A 79 6.72 12.31 13.47
CA ARG A 79 7.02 12.39 12.04
C ARG A 79 8.52 12.35 11.73
N ASP A 80 9.37 12.77 12.64
CA ASP A 80 10.82 12.85 12.45
C ASP A 80 11.58 11.64 13.01
N GLY A 81 10.83 10.65 13.51
CA GLY A 81 11.36 9.37 13.98
C GLY A 81 11.76 9.36 15.47
N LYS A 82 11.32 10.35 16.25
CA LYS A 82 11.48 10.31 17.70
C LYS A 82 10.45 9.37 18.31
N TYR A 83 10.93 8.39 19.08
CA TYR A 83 10.06 7.48 19.83
C TYR A 83 9.19 8.25 20.84
N LEU A 84 7.90 7.94 20.84
CA LEU A 84 6.93 8.53 21.77
C LEU A 84 6.52 7.51 22.83
N HIS A 85 5.93 6.40 22.44
CA HIS A 85 5.52 5.31 23.32
C HIS A 85 5.37 4.01 22.51
N GLY A 86 4.96 2.92 23.17
CA GLY A 86 4.67 1.66 22.52
C GLY A 86 4.21 0.60 23.49
N TRP A 87 3.66 -0.49 22.93
CA TRP A 87 3.16 -1.64 23.68
C TRP A 87 3.43 -2.93 22.91
N ARG A 88 3.01 -4.06 23.46
CA ARG A 88 3.01 -5.35 22.78
C ARG A 88 1.61 -5.82 22.51
N THR A 89 1.44 -6.65 21.51
CA THR A 89 0.21 -7.44 21.36
C THR A 89 0.01 -8.38 22.55
N PRO A 90 -1.22 -8.78 22.88
CA PRO A 90 -1.51 -9.59 24.09
C PRO A 90 -0.72 -10.89 24.18
N GLU A 91 -0.53 -11.53 23.05
CA GLU A 91 0.28 -12.74 22.88
C GLU A 91 1.39 -12.45 21.89
N PHE A 92 2.53 -13.09 22.05
CA PHE A 92 3.68 -12.85 21.19
C PHE A 92 4.43 -14.14 20.91
N ASN A 93 4.91 -14.24 19.68
CA ASN A 93 5.85 -15.25 19.24
C ASN A 93 6.90 -14.60 18.32
N VAL A 94 7.65 -15.37 17.55
CA VAL A 94 8.74 -14.85 16.73
C VAL A 94 8.32 -14.16 15.41
N ASP A 95 7.03 -14.14 15.10
CA ASP A 95 6.51 -13.59 13.83
C ASP A 95 5.39 -12.59 14.08
N GLY A 96 5.78 -11.32 14.27
CA GLY A 96 4.89 -10.21 14.59
C GLY A 96 3.82 -9.88 13.53
N PRO A 97 2.96 -8.89 13.83
CA PRO A 97 1.91 -8.43 12.93
C PRO A 97 2.44 -8.03 11.55
N SER A 98 1.65 -8.27 10.50
CA SER A 98 2.05 -7.98 9.12
C SER A 98 1.35 -6.79 8.49
N GLY A 99 0.22 -6.32 9.03
CA GLY A 99 -0.54 -5.18 8.53
C GLY A 99 -0.97 -4.24 9.66
N LEU A 100 -0.92 -2.94 9.42
CA LEU A 100 -1.38 -1.88 10.31
C LEU A 100 -2.20 -0.86 9.53
N THR A 101 -3.33 -0.44 10.09
CA THR A 101 -4.10 0.68 9.57
C THR A 101 -4.63 1.51 10.74
N VAL A 102 -4.53 2.83 10.64
CA VAL A 102 -5.22 3.74 11.58
C VAL A 102 -6.51 4.21 10.92
N ASP A 103 -7.62 4.03 11.60
CA ASP A 103 -8.91 4.46 11.10
C ASP A 103 -9.19 5.94 11.40
N ARG A 104 -10.27 6.45 10.83
CA ARG A 104 -10.69 7.85 11.02
C ARG A 104 -11.06 8.22 12.46
N TYR A 105 -11.20 7.24 13.35
CA TYR A 105 -11.48 7.45 14.77
C TYR A 105 -10.22 7.39 15.64
N GLY A 106 -9.04 7.24 15.00
CA GLY A 106 -7.75 7.08 15.69
C GLY A 106 -7.51 5.67 16.23
N ARG A 107 -8.35 4.67 15.90
CA ARG A 107 -8.12 3.29 16.31
C ARG A 107 -7.07 2.64 15.44
N LEU A 108 -6.17 1.87 16.05
CA LEU A 108 -5.19 1.07 15.33
C LEU A 108 -5.75 -0.33 15.08
N LEU A 109 -5.83 -0.69 13.82
CA LEU A 109 -6.19 -2.02 13.33
C LEU A 109 -4.90 -2.80 13.06
N VAL A 110 -4.81 -4.02 13.58
CA VAL A 110 -3.59 -4.84 13.53
C VAL A 110 -3.94 -6.22 12.98
N ALA A 111 -3.40 -6.57 11.83
CA ALA A 111 -3.47 -7.94 11.31
C ALA A 111 -2.46 -8.81 12.08
N ASP A 112 -2.96 -9.52 13.09
CA ASP A 112 -2.19 -10.40 13.99
C ASP A 112 -2.07 -11.80 13.37
N THR A 113 -1.19 -11.88 12.36
CA THR A 113 -1.10 -12.93 11.34
C THR A 113 -1.04 -14.34 11.95
N HIS A 114 -0.14 -14.56 12.89
CA HIS A 114 0.13 -15.90 13.45
C HIS A 114 -0.78 -16.26 14.64
N PHE A 115 -1.63 -15.31 15.03
CA PHE A 115 -2.71 -15.52 15.99
C PHE A 115 -4.10 -15.50 15.33
N TYR A 116 -4.17 -15.55 13.98
CA TYR A 116 -5.39 -15.77 13.21
C TYR A 116 -6.54 -14.83 13.57
N ARG A 117 -6.20 -13.52 13.80
CA ARG A 117 -7.15 -12.51 14.25
C ARG A 117 -6.75 -11.12 13.78
N VAL A 118 -7.69 -10.20 13.88
CA VAL A 118 -7.43 -8.76 13.80
C VAL A 118 -7.66 -8.16 15.18
N LEU A 119 -6.70 -7.40 15.68
CA LEU A 119 -6.82 -6.66 16.94
C LEU A 119 -7.15 -5.19 16.66
N VAL A 120 -8.02 -4.61 17.47
CA VAL A 120 -8.37 -3.19 17.38
C VAL A 120 -7.99 -2.52 18.69
N PHE A 121 -7.05 -1.59 18.61
CA PHE A 121 -6.56 -0.82 19.76
C PHE A 121 -7.03 0.63 19.70
N SER A 122 -7.12 1.28 20.86
CA SER A 122 -7.16 2.72 20.97
C SER A 122 -5.79 3.32 20.54
N GLU A 123 -5.75 4.61 20.31
CA GLU A 123 -4.51 5.36 20.05
C GLU A 123 -3.46 5.20 21.17
N SER A 124 -3.91 5.01 22.42
CA SER A 124 -3.04 4.81 23.57
C SER A 124 -2.57 3.35 23.78
N GLY A 125 -3.04 2.41 22.93
CA GLY A 125 -2.64 0.99 22.99
C GLY A 125 -3.53 0.12 23.90
N GLU A 126 -4.71 0.58 24.28
CA GLU A 126 -5.71 -0.26 24.96
C GLU A 126 -6.40 -1.16 23.92
N LEU A 127 -6.45 -2.47 24.18
CA LEU A 127 -7.18 -3.40 23.32
C LEU A 127 -8.69 -3.19 23.52
N LEU A 128 -9.36 -2.75 22.45
CA LEU A 128 -10.81 -2.50 22.45
C LEU A 128 -11.61 -3.76 22.17
N PHE A 129 -11.26 -4.49 21.13
CA PHE A 129 -11.85 -5.78 20.75
C PHE A 129 -10.99 -6.50 19.72
N GLN A 130 -11.38 -7.72 19.36
CA GLN A 130 -10.77 -8.48 18.26
C GLN A 130 -11.83 -9.00 17.28
N ILE A 131 -11.41 -9.26 16.05
CA ILE A 131 -12.18 -9.95 15.00
C ILE A 131 -11.50 -11.30 14.75
N GLY A 132 -12.30 -12.37 14.70
CA GLY A 132 -11.80 -13.74 14.70
C GLY A 132 -11.64 -14.30 16.12
N ASP A 133 -11.67 -15.62 16.23
CA ASP A 133 -11.60 -16.35 17.52
C ASP A 133 -10.16 -16.75 17.91
N GLY A 134 -9.17 -16.38 17.08
CA GLY A 134 -7.76 -16.76 17.29
C GLY A 134 -7.47 -18.22 16.92
N VAL A 135 -8.39 -18.89 16.25
CA VAL A 135 -8.23 -20.28 15.80
C VAL A 135 -8.12 -20.30 14.27
N GLN A 136 -7.04 -20.90 13.77
CA GLN A 136 -6.87 -21.07 12.34
C GLN A 136 -8.05 -21.82 11.71
N GLY A 137 -8.56 -21.33 10.58
CA GLY A 137 -9.65 -22.01 9.90
C GLY A 137 -10.08 -21.36 8.60
N THR A 138 -10.87 -22.12 7.84
CA THR A 138 -11.37 -21.73 6.52
C THR A 138 -12.83 -21.30 6.52
N THR A 139 -13.54 -21.53 7.63
CA THR A 139 -14.95 -21.15 7.76
C THR A 139 -15.11 -19.63 7.82
N PRO A 140 -16.26 -19.09 7.39
CA PRO A 140 -16.56 -17.66 7.53
C PRO A 140 -16.32 -17.15 8.96
N GLY A 141 -15.58 -16.04 9.09
CA GLY A 141 -15.23 -15.44 10.38
C GLY A 141 -13.97 -15.98 11.06
N ARG A 142 -13.43 -17.10 10.59
CA ARG A 142 -12.09 -17.59 10.97
C ARG A 142 -11.08 -17.20 9.91
N PHE A 143 -9.83 -17.06 10.34
CA PHE A 143 -8.73 -16.70 9.44
C PHE A 143 -7.74 -17.84 9.25
N GLY A 144 -7.15 -17.88 8.04
CA GLY A 144 -5.84 -18.48 7.81
C GLY A 144 -4.77 -17.55 8.39
N TYR A 145 -4.03 -16.86 7.53
CA TYR A 145 -3.03 -15.88 7.93
C TYR A 145 -3.49 -14.48 7.50
N PRO A 146 -4.18 -13.70 8.35
CA PRO A 146 -4.57 -12.34 8.02
C PRO A 146 -3.31 -11.49 7.79
N THR A 147 -3.29 -10.76 6.69
CA THR A 147 -2.11 -9.98 6.25
C THR A 147 -2.30 -8.49 6.43
N ASP A 148 -3.51 -8.00 6.19
CA ASP A 148 -3.82 -6.58 6.30
C ASP A 148 -5.31 -6.36 6.54
N VAL A 149 -5.65 -5.18 7.03
CA VAL A 149 -7.03 -4.79 7.34
C VAL A 149 -7.24 -3.32 7.03
N VAL A 150 -8.31 -3.01 6.31
CA VAL A 150 -8.76 -1.62 6.06
C VAL A 150 -10.24 -1.47 6.39
N ILE A 151 -10.69 -0.23 6.51
CA ILE A 151 -12.07 0.11 6.89
C ILE A 151 -12.72 1.02 5.84
N ASP A 152 -13.98 0.77 5.49
CA ASP A 152 -14.76 1.63 4.61
C ASP A 152 -15.41 2.82 5.37
N ARG A 153 -16.13 3.66 4.64
CA ARG A 153 -16.85 4.79 5.25
C ARG A 153 -18.00 4.37 6.16
N ALA A 154 -18.57 3.19 5.96
CA ALA A 154 -19.62 2.64 6.82
C ALA A 154 -19.06 2.03 8.11
N GLY A 155 -17.73 1.82 8.19
CA GLY A 155 -17.05 1.21 9.30
C GLY A 155 -16.85 -0.29 9.17
N ASN A 156 -17.13 -0.88 8.00
CA ASN A 156 -16.89 -2.30 7.77
C ASN A 156 -15.40 -2.58 7.58
N PHE A 157 -14.94 -3.69 8.15
CA PHE A 157 -13.56 -4.13 8.05
C PHE A 157 -13.39 -5.06 6.84
N TYR A 158 -12.37 -4.82 6.04
CA TYR A 158 -11.93 -5.66 4.93
C TYR A 158 -10.59 -6.26 5.32
N VAL A 159 -10.52 -7.58 5.38
CA VAL A 159 -9.33 -8.31 5.84
C VAL A 159 -8.84 -9.21 4.71
N ALA A 160 -7.59 -9.03 4.29
CA ALA A 160 -6.91 -9.95 3.41
C ALA A 160 -6.27 -11.08 4.22
N GLU A 161 -6.32 -12.29 3.71
CA GLU A 161 -5.68 -13.46 4.31
C GLU A 161 -5.14 -14.42 3.26
N TYR A 162 -4.14 -15.20 3.64
CA TYR A 162 -3.63 -16.30 2.83
C TYR A 162 -3.55 -17.60 3.65
N GLY A 163 -3.13 -18.67 3.02
CA GLY A 163 -2.98 -19.99 3.62
C GLY A 163 -3.82 -21.03 2.86
N ASP A 164 -4.74 -21.67 3.56
CA ASP A 164 -5.68 -22.61 2.90
C ASP A 164 -6.72 -21.88 2.03
N ASN A 165 -6.91 -20.59 2.26
CA ASN A 165 -7.77 -19.70 1.48
C ASN A 165 -7.07 -18.36 1.25
N ASP A 166 -6.84 -18.01 0.01
CA ASP A 166 -6.40 -16.67 -0.39
C ASP A 166 -7.65 -15.84 -0.71
N ARG A 167 -8.12 -15.04 0.24
CA ARG A 167 -9.42 -14.33 0.11
C ARG A 167 -9.43 -12.99 0.84
N ILE A 168 -10.50 -12.25 0.59
CA ILE A 168 -10.91 -11.08 1.38
C ILE A 168 -12.16 -11.45 2.16
N GLN A 169 -12.16 -11.21 3.46
CA GLN A 169 -13.34 -11.28 4.32
C GLN A 169 -13.81 -9.88 4.74
N VAL A 170 -15.11 -9.69 4.85
CA VAL A 170 -15.72 -8.42 5.28
C VAL A 170 -16.52 -8.64 6.54
N PHE A 171 -16.32 -7.70 7.49
CA PHE A 171 -17.00 -7.72 8.79
C PHE A 171 -17.70 -6.39 9.04
N SER A 172 -18.80 -6.41 9.81
CA SER A 172 -19.49 -5.21 10.26
C SER A 172 -18.64 -4.41 11.25
N PRO A 173 -19.05 -3.16 11.60
CA PRO A 173 -18.40 -2.37 12.66
C PRO A 173 -18.32 -3.07 14.01
N GLU A 174 -19.23 -4.03 14.30
CA GLU A 174 -19.27 -4.84 15.51
C GLU A 174 -18.44 -6.15 15.40
N GLY A 175 -17.70 -6.34 14.27
CA GLY A 175 -16.88 -7.52 14.02
C GLY A 175 -17.65 -8.76 13.58
N LYS A 176 -18.91 -8.64 13.14
CA LYS A 176 -19.71 -9.76 12.61
C LYS A 176 -19.36 -10.00 11.15
N TRP A 177 -19.12 -11.24 10.78
CA TRP A 177 -18.88 -11.63 9.39
C TRP A 177 -20.08 -11.27 8.48
N LEU A 178 -19.79 -10.68 7.34
CA LEU A 178 -20.82 -10.26 6.35
C LEU A 178 -20.71 -11.04 5.05
N ARG A 179 -19.53 -11.12 4.44
CA ARG A 179 -19.28 -11.76 3.15
C ARG A 179 -17.79 -11.96 2.92
N GLN A 180 -17.49 -12.66 1.84
CA GLN A 180 -16.12 -12.89 1.38
C GLN A 180 -16.10 -13.09 -0.14
N TRP A 181 -14.91 -12.92 -0.74
CA TRP A 181 -14.63 -13.28 -2.14
C TRP A 181 -13.15 -13.61 -2.33
N GLY A 182 -12.83 -14.14 -3.52
CA GLY A 182 -11.51 -14.61 -3.86
C GLY A 182 -11.43 -16.13 -3.77
N GLY A 183 -10.24 -16.63 -3.80
CA GLY A 183 -9.86 -18.03 -3.79
C GLY A 183 -8.41 -18.13 -4.21
N HIS A 184 -7.77 -19.27 -3.92
CA HIS A 184 -6.39 -19.53 -4.32
C HIS A 184 -6.32 -19.75 -5.85
N GLY A 185 -5.53 -18.92 -6.55
CA GLY A 185 -5.34 -19.08 -7.99
C GLY A 185 -4.68 -17.91 -8.69
N TYR A 186 -4.72 -17.95 -10.03
CA TYR A 186 -4.03 -17.02 -10.94
C TYR A 186 -5.01 -16.17 -11.77
N GLU A 187 -6.27 -16.61 -11.89
CA GLU A 187 -7.25 -15.93 -12.71
C GLU A 187 -7.67 -14.57 -12.07
N PRO A 188 -8.19 -13.63 -12.86
CA PRO A 188 -8.78 -12.40 -12.32
C PRO A 188 -9.89 -12.71 -11.30
N GLY A 189 -9.77 -12.14 -10.11
CA GLY A 189 -10.66 -12.41 -8.98
C GLY A 189 -10.16 -13.49 -8.02
N GLU A 190 -9.17 -14.29 -8.42
CA GLU A 190 -8.42 -15.20 -7.55
C GLU A 190 -7.16 -14.52 -7.03
N PHE A 191 -6.58 -15.02 -5.95
CA PHE A 191 -5.39 -14.47 -5.32
C PHE A 191 -4.31 -15.53 -5.10
N LEU A 192 -3.08 -15.07 -5.07
CA LEU A 192 -1.96 -15.85 -4.58
C LEU A 192 -1.20 -15.00 -3.55
N LYS A 193 -1.52 -15.23 -2.29
CA LYS A 193 -0.95 -14.53 -1.14
C LYS A 193 -1.22 -13.01 -1.19
N PRO A 194 -2.50 -12.58 -1.09
CA PRO A 194 -2.82 -11.15 -1.00
C PRO A 194 -2.19 -10.57 0.27
N ARG A 195 -1.50 -9.43 0.15
CA ARG A 195 -0.65 -8.90 1.22
C ARG A 195 -1.13 -7.61 1.82
N ALA A 196 -1.62 -6.69 1.00
CA ALA A 196 -1.99 -5.36 1.45
C ALA A 196 -3.25 -4.85 0.76
N LEU A 197 -3.94 -3.97 1.45
CA LEU A 197 -5.22 -3.38 1.07
C LEU A 197 -5.15 -1.86 1.14
N ALA A 198 -5.84 -1.16 0.24
CA ALA A 198 -6.16 0.25 0.40
C ALA A 198 -7.54 0.55 -0.20
N ILE A 199 -8.28 1.48 0.40
CA ILE A 199 -9.57 1.96 -0.12
C ILE A 199 -9.39 3.42 -0.53
N ASP A 200 -9.83 3.75 -1.75
CA ASP A 200 -9.81 5.14 -2.22
C ASP A 200 -11.07 5.92 -1.82
N GLU A 201 -11.09 7.20 -2.14
CA GLU A 201 -12.24 8.09 -1.86
C GLU A 201 -13.51 7.73 -2.65
N ARG A 202 -13.40 6.92 -3.70
CA ARG A 202 -14.52 6.39 -4.47
C ARG A 202 -14.98 5.01 -3.98
N GLU A 203 -14.42 4.58 -2.83
CA GLU A 203 -14.71 3.27 -2.24
C GLU A 203 -14.34 2.10 -3.16
N ARG A 204 -13.22 2.23 -3.91
CA ARG A 204 -12.58 1.12 -4.62
C ARG A 204 -11.51 0.51 -3.73
N LEU A 205 -11.51 -0.81 -3.64
CA LEU A 205 -10.54 -1.58 -2.86
C LEU A 205 -9.40 -2.06 -3.77
N TYR A 206 -8.18 -1.64 -3.47
CA TYR A 206 -6.95 -2.05 -4.13
C TYR A 206 -6.31 -3.16 -3.32
N ILE A 207 -5.88 -4.24 -3.98
CA ILE A 207 -5.33 -5.43 -3.35
C ILE A 207 -3.98 -5.76 -3.98
N ALA A 208 -2.92 -5.83 -3.18
CA ALA A 208 -1.62 -6.33 -3.60
C ALA A 208 -1.67 -7.87 -3.66
N ASP A 209 -1.89 -8.42 -4.84
CA ASP A 209 -1.88 -9.86 -5.12
C ASP A 209 -0.43 -10.31 -5.35
N SER A 210 0.29 -10.48 -4.22
CA SER A 210 1.74 -10.43 -4.15
C SER A 210 2.43 -11.49 -5.00
N CYS A 211 2.06 -12.75 -4.89
CA CYS A 211 2.71 -13.82 -5.63
C CYS A 211 2.24 -13.91 -7.09
N ASN A 212 1.16 -13.20 -7.45
CA ASN A 212 0.74 -12.96 -8.84
C ASN A 212 1.37 -11.69 -9.44
N HIS A 213 2.14 -10.94 -8.65
CA HIS A 213 2.88 -9.74 -9.11
C HIS A 213 1.98 -8.67 -9.75
N ARG A 214 0.78 -8.48 -9.19
CA ARG A 214 -0.24 -7.59 -9.75
C ARG A 214 -1.00 -6.86 -8.65
N ILE A 215 -1.74 -5.84 -9.06
CA ILE A 215 -2.77 -5.20 -8.25
C ILE A 215 -4.12 -5.56 -8.85
N GLN A 216 -5.07 -5.91 -8.01
CA GLN A 216 -6.46 -6.08 -8.39
C GLN A 216 -7.31 -5.03 -7.71
N VAL A 217 -8.28 -4.47 -8.43
CA VAL A 217 -9.18 -3.41 -7.94
C VAL A 217 -10.61 -3.94 -7.94
N PHE A 218 -11.29 -3.80 -6.81
CA PHE A 218 -12.67 -4.25 -6.63
C PHE A 218 -13.57 -3.11 -6.15
N ASP A 219 -14.87 -3.24 -6.38
CA ASP A 219 -15.82 -2.51 -5.55
C ASP A 219 -15.95 -3.16 -4.17
N LEU A 220 -16.61 -2.46 -3.25
CA LEU A 220 -16.77 -2.96 -1.87
C LEU A 220 -17.72 -4.16 -1.73
N GLN A 221 -18.40 -4.55 -2.81
CA GLN A 221 -19.23 -5.76 -2.90
C GLN A 221 -18.46 -6.99 -3.37
N GLY A 222 -17.19 -6.80 -3.80
CA GLY A 222 -16.33 -7.87 -4.28
C GLY A 222 -16.41 -8.09 -5.80
N LYS A 223 -16.97 -7.16 -6.56
CA LYS A 223 -16.94 -7.19 -8.03
C LYS A 223 -15.59 -6.66 -8.50
N LEU A 224 -14.90 -7.44 -9.30
CA LEU A 224 -13.65 -7.02 -9.93
C LEU A 224 -13.90 -5.87 -10.91
N LEU A 225 -13.12 -4.81 -10.78
CA LEU A 225 -13.18 -3.61 -11.62
C LEU A 225 -11.99 -3.53 -12.57
N ASP A 226 -10.78 -3.85 -12.08
CA ASP A 226 -9.56 -3.72 -12.86
C ASP A 226 -8.46 -4.66 -12.35
N VAL A 227 -7.49 -5.00 -13.23
CA VAL A 227 -6.29 -5.78 -12.91
C VAL A 227 -5.12 -5.22 -13.70
N TRP A 228 -4.02 -4.89 -13.04
CA TRP A 228 -2.83 -4.38 -13.70
C TRP A 228 -1.54 -4.77 -12.98
N GLY A 229 -0.43 -4.68 -13.71
CA GLY A 229 0.87 -5.18 -13.28
C GLY A 229 1.18 -6.57 -13.82
N SER A 230 2.44 -6.90 -13.82
CA SER A 230 2.98 -8.20 -14.21
C SER A 230 4.36 -8.38 -13.58
N ARG A 231 4.85 -9.62 -13.54
CA ARG A 231 6.19 -9.90 -13.01
C ARG A 231 7.28 -9.22 -13.84
N GLY A 232 8.16 -8.47 -13.18
CA GLY A 232 9.33 -7.86 -13.79
C GLY A 232 9.92 -6.72 -12.99
N ASP A 233 10.86 -5.98 -13.61
CA ASP A 233 11.60 -4.87 -13.02
C ASP A 233 11.42 -3.54 -13.75
N GLN A 234 10.72 -3.54 -14.90
CA GLN A 234 10.44 -2.30 -15.62
C GLN A 234 9.37 -1.46 -14.89
N PRO A 235 9.26 -0.15 -15.15
CA PRO A 235 8.13 0.65 -14.67
C PRO A 235 6.79 0.01 -15.04
N GLY A 236 5.88 -0.12 -14.07
CA GLY A 236 4.60 -0.81 -14.22
C GLY A 236 4.64 -2.32 -13.99
N GLN A 237 5.80 -2.95 -14.06
CA GLN A 237 6.01 -4.34 -13.63
C GLN A 237 6.34 -4.39 -12.14
N MET A 238 6.09 -5.52 -11.49
CA MET A 238 6.29 -5.69 -10.05
C MET A 238 6.94 -7.03 -9.72
N CYS A 239 7.65 -7.06 -8.60
CA CYS A 239 8.14 -8.29 -8.02
C CYS A 239 7.79 -8.34 -6.53
N PHE A 240 6.80 -9.17 -6.19
CA PHE A 240 6.23 -9.28 -4.86
C PHE A 240 5.82 -7.91 -4.28
N PRO A 241 4.71 -7.28 -4.78
CA PRO A 241 4.13 -6.12 -4.11
C PRO A 241 3.66 -6.55 -2.71
N TYR A 242 4.30 -5.99 -1.67
CA TYR A 242 4.06 -6.41 -0.28
C TYR A 242 3.16 -5.45 0.47
N ASP A 243 3.22 -4.17 0.09
CA ASP A 243 2.40 -3.16 0.73
C ASP A 243 1.99 -2.07 -0.26
N LEU A 244 0.89 -1.40 0.04
CA LEU A 244 0.38 -0.30 -0.77
C LEU A 244 -0.34 0.74 0.10
N ALA A 245 -0.23 2.01 -0.30
CA ALA A 245 -0.97 3.09 0.33
C ALA A 245 -1.37 4.15 -0.70
N ILE A 246 -2.53 4.76 -0.48
CA ILE A 246 -3.01 5.88 -1.28
C ILE A 246 -2.64 7.17 -0.56
N GLY A 247 -1.92 8.05 -1.24
CA GLY A 247 -1.55 9.36 -0.71
C GLY A 247 -2.60 10.44 -0.97
N PRO A 248 -2.48 11.60 -0.30
CA PRO A 248 -3.41 12.74 -0.46
C PRO A 248 -3.38 13.35 -1.86
N ASN A 249 -2.41 12.97 -2.69
CA ASN A 249 -2.31 13.35 -4.11
C ASN A 249 -3.04 12.38 -5.05
N HIS A 250 -3.91 11.50 -4.52
CA HIS A 250 -4.66 10.47 -5.25
C HIS A 250 -3.77 9.56 -6.09
N CYS A 251 -2.57 9.26 -5.60
CA CYS A 251 -1.66 8.29 -6.20
C CYS A 251 -1.54 7.06 -5.30
N LEU A 252 -1.39 5.90 -5.92
CA LEU A 252 -1.07 4.66 -5.24
C LEU A 252 0.45 4.48 -5.18
N TYR A 253 0.97 4.21 -4.00
CA TYR A 253 2.35 3.83 -3.76
C TYR A 253 2.41 2.34 -3.47
N VAL A 254 3.30 1.63 -4.14
CA VAL A 254 3.45 0.17 -4.01
C VAL A 254 4.86 -0.16 -3.58
N CYS A 255 4.99 -0.85 -2.45
CA CYS A 255 6.25 -1.37 -1.94
C CYS A 255 6.54 -2.74 -2.54
N GLU A 256 7.67 -2.89 -3.23
CA GLU A 256 8.08 -4.14 -3.85
C GLU A 256 9.23 -4.80 -3.07
N TYR A 257 8.90 -5.87 -2.38
CA TYR A 257 9.86 -6.66 -1.60
C TYR A 257 10.97 -7.25 -2.48
N GLY A 258 10.60 -7.79 -3.66
CA GLY A 258 11.52 -8.51 -4.54
C GLY A 258 12.42 -7.58 -5.37
N ASN A 259 11.95 -6.40 -5.73
CA ASN A 259 12.73 -5.43 -6.51
C ASN A 259 13.46 -4.39 -5.63
N HIS A 260 13.28 -4.45 -4.32
CA HIS A 260 13.91 -3.50 -3.38
C HIS A 260 13.62 -2.04 -3.71
N ARG A 261 12.35 -1.73 -4.04
CA ARG A 261 11.93 -0.41 -4.51
C ARG A 261 10.51 -0.06 -4.10
N VAL A 262 10.13 1.18 -4.34
CA VAL A 262 8.75 1.66 -4.30
C VAL A 262 8.41 2.26 -5.65
N GLN A 263 7.21 1.99 -6.16
CA GLN A 263 6.66 2.65 -7.32
C GLN A 263 5.46 3.52 -6.94
N LYS A 264 5.27 4.59 -7.70
CA LYS A 264 4.10 5.47 -7.67
C LYS A 264 3.28 5.26 -8.92
N PHE A 265 1.98 5.10 -8.75
CA PHE A 265 1.03 4.89 -9.83
C PHE A 265 -0.11 5.90 -9.75
N THR A 266 -0.76 6.14 -10.88
CA THR A 266 -2.14 6.62 -10.85
C THR A 266 -3.05 5.54 -10.28
N LEU A 267 -4.26 5.91 -9.87
CA LEU A 267 -5.24 4.92 -9.39
C LEU A 267 -5.76 3.98 -10.50
N ASP A 268 -5.42 4.26 -11.76
CA ASP A 268 -5.74 3.42 -12.92
C ASP A 268 -4.50 2.63 -13.42
N GLY A 269 -3.44 2.52 -12.60
CA GLY A 269 -2.30 1.63 -12.83
C GLY A 269 -1.18 2.16 -13.73
N GLN A 270 -1.20 3.45 -14.13
CA GLN A 270 -0.09 4.04 -14.87
C GLN A 270 1.09 4.31 -13.93
N SER A 271 2.26 3.74 -14.21
CA SER A 271 3.48 4.02 -13.46
C SER A 271 3.96 5.45 -13.70
N LEU A 272 4.15 6.20 -12.63
CA LEU A 272 4.56 7.60 -12.64
C LEU A 272 6.03 7.77 -12.25
N ALA A 273 6.50 6.97 -11.29
CA ALA A 273 7.87 7.07 -10.79
C ALA A 273 8.30 5.83 -10.02
N VAL A 274 9.61 5.64 -9.90
CA VAL A 274 10.25 4.51 -9.22
C VAL A 274 11.38 5.02 -8.34
N TRP A 275 11.49 4.51 -7.11
CA TRP A 275 12.56 4.83 -6.16
C TRP A 275 13.07 3.58 -5.48
N GLY A 276 14.35 3.61 -5.13
CA GLY A 276 15.04 2.55 -4.45
C GLY A 276 15.80 1.63 -5.40
N SER A 277 16.75 0.97 -4.83
CA SER A 277 17.53 -0.12 -5.41
C SER A 277 18.09 -0.96 -4.28
N ALA A 278 18.50 -2.19 -4.56
CA ALA A 278 19.05 -3.08 -3.55
C ALA A 278 20.30 -2.47 -2.87
N GLY A 279 20.31 -2.44 -1.54
CA GLY A 279 21.50 -2.01 -0.79
C GLY A 279 21.22 -1.45 0.60
N ARG A 280 22.24 -0.82 1.20
CA ARG A 280 22.21 -0.30 2.57
C ARG A 280 22.47 1.21 2.68
N GLY A 281 22.87 1.86 1.59
CA GLY A 281 23.08 3.33 1.56
C GLY A 281 21.75 4.09 1.65
N PRO A 282 21.81 5.42 1.88
CA PRO A 282 20.62 6.27 1.75
C PRO A 282 19.99 6.14 0.34
N GLY A 283 18.67 5.98 0.27
CA GLY A 283 17.96 5.74 -1.00
C GLY A 283 18.02 4.29 -1.51
N GLN A 284 18.87 3.44 -0.93
CA GLN A 284 18.85 1.99 -1.18
C GLN A 284 17.98 1.28 -0.14
N LEU A 285 17.36 0.18 -0.55
CA LEU A 285 16.44 -0.61 0.26
C LEU A 285 16.88 -2.09 0.29
N TYR A 286 16.57 -2.77 1.38
CA TYR A 286 16.81 -4.20 1.45
C TYR A 286 15.57 -4.94 1.96
N ASN A 287 14.83 -5.52 1.02
CA ASN A 287 13.54 -6.15 1.25
C ASN A 287 12.60 -5.22 2.06
N PRO A 288 12.22 -4.06 1.49
CA PRO A 288 11.26 -3.18 2.14
C PRO A 288 9.94 -3.95 2.28
N TYR A 289 9.33 -3.85 3.45
CA TYR A 289 8.17 -4.67 3.78
C TYR A 289 6.87 -3.87 3.74
N ALA A 290 6.95 -2.61 4.16
CA ALA A 290 5.80 -1.72 4.23
C ALA A 290 6.15 -0.28 3.83
N LEU A 291 5.14 0.51 3.62
CA LEU A 291 5.21 1.95 3.46
C LEU A 291 4.00 2.63 4.12
N ALA A 292 4.18 3.89 4.51
CA ALA A 292 3.07 4.71 4.98
C ALA A 292 3.20 6.12 4.40
N VAL A 293 2.06 6.76 4.09
CA VAL A 293 2.02 8.11 3.51
C VAL A 293 1.43 9.07 4.52
N ASP A 294 2.15 10.15 4.83
CA ASP A 294 1.66 11.16 5.76
C ASP A 294 0.67 12.13 5.10
N SER A 295 -0.03 12.96 5.90
CA SER A 295 -1.02 13.93 5.39
C SER A 295 -0.44 15.00 4.45
N ARG A 296 0.89 15.13 4.37
CA ARG A 296 1.61 16.05 3.48
C ARG A 296 2.14 15.35 2.22
N GLY A 297 1.83 14.05 2.05
CA GLY A 297 2.26 13.25 0.93
C GLY A 297 3.71 12.75 0.99
N ALA A 298 4.39 12.84 2.14
CA ALA A 298 5.69 12.20 2.29
C ALA A 298 5.51 10.70 2.58
N VAL A 299 6.33 9.88 1.95
CA VAL A 299 6.31 8.42 2.05
C VAL A 299 7.40 7.94 2.97
N SER A 300 7.04 7.25 4.04
CA SER A 300 7.96 6.54 4.93
C SER A 300 8.04 5.09 4.49
N ILE A 301 9.21 4.65 4.07
CA ILE A 301 9.46 3.28 3.60
C ILE A 301 10.10 2.49 4.74
N ILE A 302 9.51 1.36 5.06
CA ILE A 302 9.97 0.45 6.10
C ILE A 302 10.99 -0.50 5.49
N ASP A 303 12.25 -0.12 5.62
CA ASP A 303 13.43 -0.82 5.08
C ASP A 303 13.84 -1.95 6.03
N SER A 304 13.06 -3.03 5.99
CA SER A 304 12.93 -4.06 7.02
C SER A 304 14.28 -4.73 7.35
N ASN A 305 14.99 -5.24 6.35
CA ASN A 305 16.25 -5.93 6.57
C ASN A 305 17.45 -4.98 6.85
N ASN A 306 17.23 -3.68 6.69
CA ASN A 306 18.16 -2.64 7.16
C ASN A 306 17.76 -2.06 8.53
N HIS A 307 16.67 -2.54 9.13
CA HIS A 307 16.19 -2.12 10.45
C HIS A 307 16.00 -0.61 10.60
N ARG A 308 15.47 0.05 9.57
CA ARG A 308 15.32 1.50 9.51
C ARG A 308 14.06 1.93 8.77
N VAL A 309 13.75 3.20 8.90
CA VAL A 309 12.74 3.90 8.11
C VAL A 309 13.45 4.96 7.27
N GLN A 310 13.07 5.08 6.01
CA GLN A 310 13.53 6.14 5.14
C GLN A 310 12.31 6.95 4.65
N ARG A 311 12.32 8.26 4.86
CA ARG A 311 11.24 9.15 4.42
C ARG A 311 11.65 9.92 3.17
N PHE A 312 10.74 9.95 2.22
CA PHE A 312 10.90 10.66 0.95
C PHE A 312 9.71 11.60 0.72
N ARG A 313 9.94 12.72 0.08
CA ARG A 313 8.90 13.53 -0.53
C ARG A 313 8.84 13.17 -2.01
N LEU A 314 7.81 12.38 -2.34
CA LEU A 314 7.71 11.70 -3.64
C LEU A 314 6.60 12.29 -4.51
#